data_22e04a6584aab9618b50673d1903f8f6
#
_entry.id   22e04a6584aab9618b50673d1903f8f6
#
_cell.length_a   1.000
_cell.length_b   1.000
_cell.length_c   1.000
_cell.angle_alpha   90.00
_cell.angle_beta   90.00
_cell.angle_gamma   90.00
#
_symmetry.space_group_name_H-M   'P 1'
#
loop_
_entity.id
_entity.type
_entity.pdbx_description
1 polymer ?
#
loop_
_entity_poly.entity_id
_entity_poly.type
_entity_poly.pdbx_seq_one_letter_code
_entity_poly.pdbx_strand_id
1 'polypeptide(L)'
;MPIHRMDTKKLCIVLNLAPHYRKAIYQAIDNEFDCDWYVGDHVDDIKTMLPADFRRCKVLKNRFLYKKNYFQVGICRLLFTKKYTKFLVTGDIRNISLWLFLLMSKIFPTKKVYLWTHGDSGQGGALKNILKNIFARLSSGIFLYGNFARDYMVANGINPNKLFVIHNSLDYQNQIKYRTDQGIENV
;
A
#
# COMPACT_ATOMS: atom_id res chain seq x y z
N MET A 1 -0.43 21.30 25.71
CA MET A 1 0.57 20.25 25.46
C MET A 1 1.33 20.61 24.21
N PRO A 2 2.67 20.69 24.21
CA PRO A 2 3.42 21.02 23.01
C PRO A 2 3.30 19.84 22.02
N ILE A 3 2.77 20.12 20.85
CA ILE A 3 2.75 19.21 19.71
C ILE A 3 4.21 18.92 19.36
N HIS A 4 4.65 17.71 19.64
CA HIS A 4 5.98 17.23 19.25
C HIS A 4 6.14 17.51 17.75
N ARG A 5 7.11 18.34 17.41
CA ARG A 5 7.52 18.64 16.03
C ARG A 5 7.93 17.34 15.38
N MET A 6 6.98 16.68 14.73
CA MET A 6 7.24 15.46 13.98
C MET A 6 8.29 15.75 12.90
N ASP A 7 9.21 14.82 12.80
CA ASP A 7 10.25 14.73 11.77
C ASP A 7 9.73 15.24 10.41
N THR A 8 10.29 16.35 9.92
CA THR A 8 9.79 17.13 8.77
C THR A 8 9.92 16.41 7.41
N LYS A 9 10.24 15.12 7.43
CA LYS A 9 10.39 14.33 6.22
C LYS A 9 9.04 13.78 5.76
N LYS A 10 8.72 14.09 4.51
CA LYS A 10 7.46 13.69 3.88
C LYS A 10 7.29 12.19 3.78
N LEU A 11 6.05 11.73 3.93
CA LEU A 11 5.65 10.37 3.60
C LEU A 11 5.57 10.22 2.07
N CYS A 12 6.15 9.16 1.53
CA CYS A 12 6.00 8.79 0.12
C CYS A 12 5.02 7.62 0.01
N ILE A 13 3.91 7.83 -0.68
CA ILE A 13 2.91 6.79 -0.91
C ILE A 13 2.99 6.34 -2.36
N VAL A 14 3.23 5.04 -2.56
CA VAL A 14 3.37 4.45 -3.89
C VAL A 14 2.33 3.36 -4.07
N LEU A 15 1.36 3.62 -4.92
CA LEU A 15 0.30 2.67 -5.22
C LEU A 15 0.50 2.10 -6.63
N ASN A 16 0.22 0.82 -6.79
CA ASN A 16 0.15 0.22 -8.12
C ASN A 16 -1.02 0.78 -8.93
N LEU A 17 -2.09 1.18 -8.23
CA LEU A 17 -3.27 1.88 -8.74
C LEU A 17 -3.95 2.60 -7.57
N ALA A 18 -4.63 3.71 -7.82
CA ALA A 18 -5.54 4.35 -6.86
C ALA A 18 -7.00 4.07 -7.25
N PRO A 19 -7.60 2.96 -6.80
CA PRO A 19 -8.95 2.62 -7.18
C PRO A 19 -9.97 3.64 -6.65
N HIS A 20 -10.91 4.02 -7.51
CA HIS A 20 -11.91 5.04 -7.24
C HIS A 20 -12.72 4.78 -5.95
N TYR A 21 -13.04 3.52 -5.65
CA TYR A 21 -13.81 3.13 -4.46
C TYR A 21 -13.07 3.35 -3.13
N ARG A 22 -11.79 3.74 -3.16
CA ARG A 22 -10.97 4.12 -1.99
C ARG A 22 -10.74 5.61 -1.86
N LYS A 23 -11.42 6.42 -2.66
CA LYS A 23 -11.22 7.87 -2.70
C LYS A 23 -11.28 8.51 -1.31
N ALA A 24 -12.28 8.16 -0.50
CA ALA A 24 -12.46 8.73 0.82
C ALA A 24 -11.25 8.52 1.74
N ILE A 25 -10.70 7.29 1.80
CA ILE A 25 -9.53 7.01 2.65
C ILE A 25 -8.26 7.68 2.13
N TYR A 26 -8.06 7.74 0.80
CA TYR A 26 -6.90 8.40 0.24
C TYR A 26 -6.94 9.91 0.46
N GLN A 27 -8.11 10.53 0.33
CA GLN A 27 -8.29 11.95 0.64
C GLN A 27 -8.10 12.25 2.13
N ALA A 28 -8.59 11.39 3.03
CA ALA A 28 -8.34 11.53 4.46
C ALA A 28 -6.84 11.48 4.78
N ILE A 29 -6.10 10.52 4.21
CA ILE A 29 -4.64 10.45 4.36
C ILE A 29 -3.95 11.69 3.77
N ASP A 30 -4.37 12.14 2.59
CA ASP A 30 -3.78 13.30 1.92
C ASP A 30 -3.99 14.59 2.71
N ASN A 31 -5.13 14.73 3.41
CA ASN A 31 -5.43 15.89 4.25
C ASN A 31 -4.65 15.88 5.56
N GLU A 32 -4.51 14.70 6.19
CA GLU A 32 -3.90 14.56 7.51
C GLU A 32 -2.37 14.57 7.46
N PHE A 33 -1.77 13.98 6.42
CA PHE A 33 -0.31 13.81 6.35
C PHE A 33 0.33 14.68 5.26
N ASP A 34 1.54 15.20 5.53
CA ASP A 34 2.38 15.76 4.47
C ASP A 34 2.99 14.64 3.64
N CYS A 35 2.29 14.27 2.57
CA CYS A 35 2.67 13.15 1.71
C CYS A 35 2.72 13.53 0.22
N ASP A 36 3.49 12.75 -0.52
CA ASP A 36 3.51 12.79 -1.98
C ASP A 36 3.06 11.42 -2.51
N TRP A 37 2.16 11.43 -3.48
CA TRP A 37 1.59 10.24 -4.08
C TRP A 37 2.27 9.91 -5.40
N TYR A 38 2.55 8.63 -5.61
CA TYR A 38 3.03 8.04 -6.85
C TYR A 38 2.10 6.89 -7.21
N VAL A 39 1.32 7.05 -8.25
CA VAL A 39 0.23 6.12 -8.58
C VAL A 39 0.47 5.53 -9.96
N GLY A 40 0.33 4.22 -10.08
CA GLY A 40 0.40 3.54 -11.38
C GLY A 40 -0.74 3.96 -12.30
N ASP A 41 -0.46 4.01 -13.61
CA ASP A 41 -1.39 4.48 -14.62
C ASP A 41 -2.58 3.54 -14.84
N HIS A 42 -2.35 2.23 -14.77
CA HIS A 42 -3.42 1.23 -14.95
C HIS A 42 -3.05 -0.12 -14.32
N VAL A 43 -4.05 -0.86 -13.89
CA VAL A 43 -3.98 -2.28 -13.49
C VAL A 43 -5.33 -2.90 -13.84
N ASP A 44 -5.36 -3.88 -14.75
CA ASP A 44 -6.59 -4.48 -15.27
C ASP A 44 -7.60 -3.37 -15.68
N ASP A 45 -8.90 -3.63 -15.65
CA ASP A 45 -9.96 -2.66 -16.01
C ASP A 45 -10.48 -1.84 -14.81
N ILE A 46 -9.66 -1.68 -13.77
CA ILE A 46 -10.08 -0.99 -12.55
C ILE A 46 -10.06 0.53 -12.78
N LYS A 47 -11.22 1.19 -12.57
CA LYS A 47 -11.33 2.65 -12.63
C LYS A 47 -10.45 3.30 -11.56
N THR A 48 -9.56 4.17 -11.99
CA THR A 48 -8.62 4.89 -11.11
C THR A 48 -9.07 6.32 -10.82
N MET A 49 -8.61 6.85 -9.70
CA MET A 49 -8.70 8.27 -9.36
C MET A 49 -7.81 9.10 -10.29
N LEU A 50 -8.18 10.35 -10.49
CA LEU A 50 -7.37 11.30 -11.25
C LEU A 50 -6.24 11.88 -10.38
N PRO A 51 -5.09 12.24 -10.97
CA PRO A 51 -4.02 12.91 -10.23
C PRO A 51 -4.47 14.20 -9.53
N ALA A 52 -5.45 14.89 -10.11
CA ALA A 52 -6.05 16.11 -9.55
C ALA A 52 -6.87 15.86 -8.25
N ASP A 53 -7.24 14.62 -7.95
CA ASP A 53 -7.90 14.27 -6.70
C ASP A 53 -6.97 14.31 -5.48
N PHE A 54 -5.66 14.50 -5.68
CA PHE A 54 -4.62 14.54 -4.64
C PHE A 54 -3.91 15.89 -4.64
N ARG A 55 -3.43 16.34 -3.49
CA ARG A 55 -2.65 17.59 -3.37
C ARG A 55 -1.34 17.54 -4.17
N ARG A 56 -0.68 16.39 -4.16
CA ARG A 56 0.59 16.17 -4.88
C ARG A 56 0.66 14.73 -5.37
N CYS A 57 0.42 14.52 -6.65
CA CYS A 57 0.44 13.20 -7.27
C CYS A 57 1.28 13.18 -8.55
N LYS A 58 2.01 12.09 -8.74
CA LYS A 58 2.70 11.76 -10.00
C LYS A 58 2.26 10.38 -10.48
N VAL A 59 1.95 10.27 -11.75
CA VAL A 59 1.63 9.00 -12.38
C VAL A 59 2.90 8.26 -12.77
N LEU A 60 2.99 7.00 -12.40
CA LEU A 60 4.03 6.07 -12.81
C LEU A 60 3.50 5.10 -13.86
N LYS A 61 4.31 4.75 -14.85
CA LYS A 61 3.93 3.76 -15.87
C LYS A 61 4.09 2.34 -15.32
N ASN A 62 3.03 1.55 -15.39
CA ASN A 62 3.06 0.11 -15.18
C ASN A 62 3.32 -0.59 -16.53
N ARG A 63 4.42 -1.34 -16.63
CA ARG A 63 4.79 -2.12 -17.81
C ARG A 63 4.55 -3.58 -17.54
N PHE A 64 3.46 -4.12 -18.09
CA PHE A 64 3.06 -5.51 -17.90
C PHE A 64 3.91 -6.46 -18.71
N LEU A 65 4.20 -7.61 -18.11
CA LEU A 65 4.89 -8.74 -18.68
C LEU A 65 3.96 -9.96 -18.70
N TYR A 66 4.54 -11.10 -19.08
CA TYR A 66 3.84 -12.39 -19.05
C TYR A 66 3.26 -12.72 -17.65
N LYS A 67 2.08 -13.33 -17.59
CA LYS A 67 1.38 -13.77 -16.36
C LYS A 67 1.07 -12.64 -15.36
N LYS A 68 0.72 -11.45 -15.83
CA LYS A 68 0.33 -10.29 -14.99
C LYS A 68 1.45 -9.75 -14.09
N ASN A 69 2.69 -10.18 -14.24
CA ASN A 69 3.82 -9.52 -13.61
C ASN A 69 4.08 -8.18 -14.30
N TYR A 70 4.57 -7.20 -13.57
CA TYR A 70 4.82 -5.87 -14.12
C TYR A 70 5.96 -5.15 -13.43
N PHE A 71 6.47 -4.13 -14.11
CA PHE A 71 7.37 -3.12 -13.58
C PHE A 71 6.64 -1.80 -13.41
N GLN A 72 6.76 -1.18 -12.24
CA GLN A 72 6.37 0.20 -12.02
C GLN A 72 7.58 1.10 -12.22
N VAL A 73 7.60 1.81 -13.35
CA VAL A 73 8.80 2.52 -13.82
C VAL A 73 9.13 3.69 -12.89
N GLY A 74 10.38 3.75 -12.43
CA GLY A 74 10.89 4.88 -11.65
C GLY A 74 10.75 4.75 -10.13
N ILE A 75 10.08 3.73 -9.60
CA ILE A 75 9.89 3.56 -8.15
C ILE A 75 11.24 3.55 -7.40
N CYS A 76 12.26 2.84 -7.90
CA CYS A 76 13.55 2.69 -7.23
C CYS A 76 14.29 4.02 -7.08
N ARG A 77 14.07 4.99 -7.97
CA ARG A 77 14.68 6.33 -7.88
C ARG A 77 14.26 7.09 -6.62
N LEU A 78 13.08 6.77 -6.06
CA LEU A 78 12.56 7.42 -4.86
C LEU A 78 13.41 7.14 -3.61
N LEU A 79 14.16 6.03 -3.59
CA LEU A 79 15.07 5.71 -2.48
C LEU A 79 16.28 6.65 -2.42
N PHE A 80 16.72 7.20 -3.53
CA PHE A 80 17.89 8.08 -3.59
C PHE A 80 17.58 9.52 -3.20
N THR A 81 16.31 9.91 -3.14
CA THR A 81 15.95 11.27 -2.69
C THR A 81 16.05 11.41 -1.17
N LYS A 82 16.61 12.53 -0.71
CA LYS A 82 16.68 12.87 0.72
C LYS A 82 15.30 13.28 1.28
N LYS A 83 14.33 13.53 0.41
CA LYS A 83 12.99 14.01 0.76
C LYS A 83 12.18 13.03 1.61
N TYR A 84 12.34 11.72 1.36
CA TYR A 84 11.54 10.68 1.99
C TYR A 84 12.38 9.77 2.86
N THR A 85 11.86 9.39 4.02
CA THR A 85 12.40 8.34 4.89
C THR A 85 11.39 7.22 5.13
N LYS A 86 10.10 7.51 4.96
CA LYS A 86 9.02 6.56 5.14
C LYS A 86 8.26 6.39 3.82
N PHE A 87 8.05 5.15 3.44
CA PHE A 87 7.33 4.76 2.23
C PHE A 87 6.17 3.84 2.60
N LEU A 88 4.98 4.16 2.11
CA LEU A 88 3.82 3.28 2.14
C LEU A 88 3.56 2.80 0.72
N VAL A 89 3.65 1.51 0.48
CA VAL A 89 3.57 0.95 -0.87
C VAL A 89 2.53 -0.16 -0.96
N THR A 90 1.83 -0.28 -2.09
CA THR A 90 0.94 -1.44 -2.32
C THR A 90 1.76 -2.72 -2.35
N GLY A 91 1.47 -3.65 -1.43
CA GLY A 91 2.18 -4.93 -1.30
C GLY A 91 1.74 -5.95 -2.36
N ASP A 92 2.06 -5.72 -3.62
CA ASP A 92 1.79 -6.65 -4.72
C ASP A 92 3.06 -7.40 -5.14
N ILE A 93 3.11 -8.71 -4.88
CA ILE A 93 4.26 -9.57 -5.22
C ILE A 93 4.51 -9.68 -6.73
N ARG A 94 3.54 -9.32 -7.58
CA ARG A 94 3.67 -9.31 -9.04
C ARG A 94 4.45 -8.09 -9.53
N ASN A 95 4.62 -7.06 -8.69
CA ASN A 95 5.41 -5.89 -9.00
C ASN A 95 6.91 -6.18 -8.81
N ILE A 96 7.61 -6.49 -9.91
CA ILE A 96 9.04 -6.84 -9.88
C ILE A 96 9.88 -5.65 -9.39
N SER A 97 9.51 -4.42 -9.77
CA SER A 97 10.21 -3.22 -9.28
C SER A 97 10.11 -3.07 -7.76
N LEU A 98 9.03 -3.55 -7.14
CA LEU A 98 8.86 -3.47 -5.70
C LEU A 98 9.79 -4.45 -4.96
N TRP A 99 10.08 -5.62 -5.53
CA TRP A 99 11.10 -6.51 -5.00
C TRP A 99 12.46 -5.84 -4.95
N LEU A 100 12.86 -5.23 -6.07
CA LEU A 100 14.11 -4.47 -6.15
C LEU A 100 14.13 -3.30 -5.17
N PHE A 101 13.01 -2.56 -5.08
CA PHE A 101 12.85 -1.45 -4.14
C PHE A 101 13.04 -1.89 -2.67
N LEU A 102 12.42 -3.01 -2.28
CA LEU A 102 12.55 -3.57 -0.94
C LEU A 102 13.99 -4.02 -0.64
N LEU A 103 14.64 -4.71 -1.58
CA LEU A 103 16.04 -5.14 -1.45
C LEU A 103 16.97 -3.93 -1.33
N MET A 104 16.84 -2.95 -2.21
CA MET A 104 17.64 -1.72 -2.18
C MET A 104 17.40 -0.92 -0.89
N SER A 105 16.19 -0.92 -0.35
CA SER A 105 15.89 -0.20 0.90
C SER A 105 16.71 -0.70 2.10
N LYS A 106 17.22 -1.94 2.05
CA LYS A 106 18.09 -2.50 3.09
C LYS A 106 19.47 -1.87 3.13
N ILE A 107 19.92 -1.31 2.00
CA ILE A 107 21.20 -0.58 1.91
C ILE A 107 21.06 0.82 2.56
N PHE A 108 19.83 1.34 2.67
CA PHE A 108 19.55 2.65 3.24
C PHE A 108 18.88 2.53 4.62
N PRO A 109 19.62 2.49 5.74
CA PRO A 109 19.07 2.20 7.07
C PRO A 109 18.02 3.23 7.53
N THR A 110 18.07 4.44 6.99
CA THR A 110 17.11 5.52 7.27
C THR A 110 15.80 5.40 6.48
N LYS A 111 15.72 4.49 5.50
CA LYS A 111 14.53 4.29 4.67
C LYS A 111 13.68 3.17 5.24
N LYS A 112 12.45 3.47 5.60
CA LYS A 112 11.49 2.48 6.12
C LYS A 112 10.38 2.27 5.10
N VAL A 113 10.21 1.03 4.65
CA VAL A 113 9.20 0.65 3.64
C VAL A 113 8.12 -0.19 4.30
N TYR A 114 6.90 0.33 4.28
CA TYR A 114 5.72 -0.35 4.79
C TYR A 114 4.86 -0.82 3.63
N LEU A 115 4.38 -2.05 3.71
CA LEU A 115 3.46 -2.62 2.73
C LEU A 115 2.02 -2.35 3.16
N TRP A 116 1.16 -2.05 2.20
CA TRP A 116 -0.29 -2.01 2.38
C TRP A 116 -0.91 -3.10 1.50
N THR A 117 -1.45 -4.14 2.13
CA THR A 117 -1.86 -5.34 1.40
C THR A 117 -2.97 -6.11 2.11
N HIS A 118 -3.65 -6.99 1.37
CA HIS A 118 -4.57 -7.97 1.95
C HIS A 118 -3.84 -9.00 2.84
N GLY A 119 -2.52 -9.08 2.74
CA GLY A 119 -1.73 -10.08 3.41
C GLY A 119 -1.75 -11.45 2.72
N ASP A 120 -1.38 -12.47 3.47
CA ASP A 120 -1.42 -13.87 3.01
C ASP A 120 -2.55 -14.61 3.72
N SER A 121 -3.28 -15.42 2.98
CA SER A 121 -4.37 -16.28 3.46
C SER A 121 -4.11 -17.76 3.23
N GLY A 122 -2.88 -18.12 2.88
CA GLY A 122 -2.50 -19.51 2.57
C GLY A 122 -2.95 -20.01 1.19
N GLN A 123 -3.64 -19.18 0.42
CA GLN A 123 -4.06 -19.55 -0.93
C GLN A 123 -2.88 -19.48 -1.92
N GLY A 124 -2.39 -20.64 -2.32
CA GLY A 124 -1.28 -20.77 -3.27
C GLY A 124 -0.45 -22.01 -3.00
N GLY A 125 0.35 -22.42 -3.98
CA GLY A 125 1.31 -23.51 -3.77
C GLY A 125 2.46 -23.10 -2.84
N ALA A 126 3.20 -24.10 -2.32
CA ALA A 126 4.28 -23.88 -1.36
C ALA A 126 5.30 -22.83 -1.80
N LEU A 127 5.73 -22.86 -3.06
CA LEU A 127 6.68 -21.88 -3.61
C LEU A 127 6.14 -20.44 -3.54
N LYS A 128 4.87 -20.24 -3.89
CA LYS A 128 4.24 -18.92 -3.83
C LYS A 128 4.18 -18.39 -2.39
N ASN A 129 3.90 -19.27 -1.42
CA ASN A 129 3.85 -18.88 0.00
C ASN A 129 5.25 -18.54 0.54
N ILE A 130 6.28 -19.28 0.12
CA ILE A 130 7.68 -18.94 0.44
C ILE A 130 8.03 -17.56 -0.10
N LEU A 131 7.70 -17.26 -1.36
CA LEU A 131 7.95 -15.95 -1.97
C LEU A 131 7.22 -14.82 -1.24
N LYS A 132 5.95 -15.01 -0.87
CA LYS A 132 5.20 -14.03 -0.07
C LYS A 132 5.86 -13.78 1.29
N ASN A 133 6.34 -14.82 1.95
CA ASN A 133 7.04 -14.70 3.23
C ASN A 133 8.36 -13.93 3.09
N ILE A 134 9.16 -14.22 2.07
CA ILE A 134 10.40 -13.47 1.80
C ILE A 134 10.07 -12.00 1.54
N PHE A 135 9.07 -11.73 0.72
CA PHE A 135 8.61 -10.38 0.40
C PHE A 135 8.18 -9.61 1.66
N ALA A 136 7.38 -10.23 2.53
CA ALA A 136 6.94 -9.68 3.79
C ALA A 136 8.11 -9.36 4.74
N ARG A 137 9.10 -10.27 4.85
CA ARG A 137 10.30 -10.10 5.69
C ARG A 137 11.18 -8.95 5.23
N LEU A 138 11.20 -8.63 3.94
CA LEU A 138 11.95 -7.49 3.39
C LEU A 138 11.36 -6.14 3.80
N SER A 139 10.08 -6.06 4.17
CA SER A 139 9.45 -4.81 4.60
C SER A 139 9.86 -4.39 6.01
N SER A 140 9.65 -3.12 6.33
CA SER A 140 9.78 -2.59 7.70
C SER A 140 8.54 -2.83 8.54
N GLY A 141 7.37 -2.97 7.90
CA GLY A 141 6.09 -3.28 8.52
C GLY A 141 5.01 -3.47 7.45
N ILE A 142 3.87 -4.01 7.85
CA ILE A 142 2.78 -4.39 6.93
C ILE A 142 1.44 -3.96 7.52
N PHE A 143 0.70 -3.16 6.77
CA PHE A 143 -0.68 -2.81 7.06
C PHE A 143 -1.62 -3.82 6.39
N LEU A 144 -2.44 -4.48 7.20
CA LEU A 144 -3.32 -5.58 6.83
C LEU A 144 -4.79 -5.22 6.99
N TYR A 145 -5.64 -5.82 6.17
CA TYR A 145 -7.09 -5.58 6.24
C TYR A 145 -7.82 -6.46 7.25
N GLY A 146 -7.19 -7.47 7.86
CA GLY A 146 -7.89 -8.34 8.80
C GLY A 146 -6.96 -9.17 9.69
N ASN A 147 -7.54 -9.61 10.81
CA ASN A 147 -6.84 -10.41 11.82
C ASN A 147 -6.45 -11.79 11.27
N PHE A 148 -7.28 -12.40 10.43
CA PHE A 148 -6.97 -13.70 9.82
C PHE A 148 -5.64 -13.69 9.09
N ALA A 149 -5.39 -12.67 8.24
CA ALA A 149 -4.14 -12.53 7.52
C ALA A 149 -2.95 -12.31 8.47
N ARG A 150 -3.15 -11.51 9.53
CA ARG A 150 -2.14 -11.30 10.57
C ARG A 150 -1.77 -12.61 11.24
N ASP A 151 -2.75 -13.35 11.73
CA ASP A 151 -2.53 -14.59 12.49
C ASP A 151 -1.88 -15.67 11.61
N TYR A 152 -2.32 -15.79 10.36
CA TYR A 152 -1.69 -16.67 9.38
C TYR A 152 -0.21 -16.29 9.15
N MET A 153 0.10 -15.00 8.98
CA MET A 153 1.48 -14.54 8.77
C MET A 153 2.36 -14.76 10.02
N VAL A 154 1.82 -14.58 11.22
CA VAL A 154 2.51 -14.90 12.48
C VAL A 154 2.82 -16.39 12.56
N ALA A 155 1.85 -17.26 12.27
CA ALA A 155 2.04 -18.71 12.24
C ALA A 155 3.11 -19.16 11.21
N ASN A 156 3.32 -18.36 10.16
CA ASN A 156 4.37 -18.57 9.17
C ASN A 156 5.69 -17.82 9.46
N GLY A 157 5.88 -17.37 10.71
CA GLY A 157 7.14 -16.82 11.21
C GLY A 157 7.42 -15.37 10.81
N ILE A 158 6.39 -14.57 10.51
CA ILE A 158 6.52 -13.13 10.41
C ILE A 158 6.41 -12.52 11.81
N ASN A 159 7.33 -11.62 12.16
CA ASN A 159 7.35 -10.95 13.46
C ASN A 159 6.03 -10.16 13.66
N PRO A 160 5.25 -10.45 14.74
CA PRO A 160 3.98 -9.78 15.01
C PRO A 160 4.10 -8.27 15.18
N ASN A 161 5.24 -7.76 15.63
CA ASN A 161 5.49 -6.33 15.80
C ASN A 161 5.62 -5.56 14.47
N LYS A 162 5.66 -6.28 13.33
CA LYS A 162 5.62 -5.69 11.99
C LYS A 162 4.22 -5.67 11.38
N LEU A 163 3.23 -6.27 12.00
CA LEU A 163 1.90 -6.49 11.44
C LEU A 163 0.86 -5.60 12.13
N PHE A 164 0.29 -4.69 11.37
CA PHE A 164 -0.69 -3.71 11.82
C PHE A 164 -2.03 -3.95 11.11
N VAL A 165 -3.06 -4.33 11.85
CA VAL A 165 -4.41 -4.50 11.29
C VAL A 165 -5.11 -3.14 11.29
N ILE A 166 -5.43 -2.64 10.10
CA ILE A 166 -6.08 -1.34 9.89
C ILE A 166 -7.50 -1.47 9.34
N HIS A 167 -7.95 -2.71 9.13
CA HIS A 167 -9.21 -3.07 8.47
C HIS A 167 -9.33 -2.51 7.03
N ASN A 168 -10.32 -3.01 6.30
CA ASN A 168 -10.58 -2.53 4.94
C ASN A 168 -11.57 -1.37 5.01
N SER A 169 -11.07 -0.15 4.87
CA SER A 169 -11.90 1.05 4.82
C SER A 169 -12.46 1.22 3.41
N LEU A 170 -13.71 0.87 3.21
CA LEU A 170 -14.51 1.34 2.10
C LEU A 170 -15.16 2.67 2.49
N ASP A 171 -15.71 3.39 1.53
CA ASP A 171 -16.43 4.65 1.75
C ASP A 171 -17.75 4.38 2.51
N TYR A 172 -17.62 4.21 3.84
CA TYR A 172 -18.70 3.83 4.74
C TYR A 172 -19.83 4.86 4.74
N GLN A 173 -19.50 6.16 4.63
CA GLN A 173 -20.50 7.23 4.61
C GLN A 173 -21.40 7.14 3.38
N ASN A 174 -20.82 6.92 2.21
CA ASN A 174 -21.61 6.72 0.99
C ASN A 174 -22.36 5.38 1.01
N GLN A 175 -21.79 4.33 1.60
CA GLN A 175 -22.48 3.06 1.75
C GLN A 175 -23.73 3.18 2.64
N ILE A 176 -23.65 3.87 3.77
CA ILE A 176 -24.82 4.15 4.62
C ILE A 176 -25.84 4.95 3.83
N LYS A 177 -25.42 6.03 3.17
CA LYS A 177 -26.33 6.87 2.38
C LYS A 177 -27.08 6.05 1.32
N TYR A 178 -26.38 5.22 0.55
CA TYR A 178 -27.00 4.34 -0.45
C TYR A 178 -27.99 3.34 0.18
N ARG A 179 -27.68 2.78 1.36
CA ARG A 179 -28.59 1.87 2.07
C ARG A 179 -29.86 2.59 2.52
N THR A 180 -29.69 3.78 3.12
CA THR A 180 -30.83 4.61 3.58
C THR A 180 -31.70 5.03 2.40
N ASP A 181 -31.10 5.48 1.29
CA ASP A 181 -31.82 5.91 0.09
C ASP A 181 -32.57 4.76 -0.59
N GLN A 182 -32.17 3.51 -0.37
CA GLN A 182 -32.85 2.31 -0.91
C GLN A 182 -33.74 1.60 0.10
N GLY A 183 -33.95 2.16 1.30
CA GLY A 183 -34.82 1.59 2.32
C GLY A 183 -34.31 0.25 2.88
N ILE A 184 -33.02 -0.08 2.72
CA ILE A 184 -32.42 -1.28 3.29
C ILE A 184 -32.02 -0.95 4.72
N GLU A 185 -32.97 -1.08 5.64
CA GLU A 185 -32.70 -1.01 7.07
C GLU A 185 -31.91 -2.25 7.51
N ASN A 186 -31.00 -2.04 8.43
CA ASN A 186 -30.00 -2.95 9.01
C ASN A 186 -30.49 -4.43 9.12
N VAL A 187 -29.70 -5.32 8.50
CA VAL A 187 -29.56 -6.73 8.89
C VAL A 187 -28.29 -6.88 9.70
#